data_8f78c9d6541741df637a9653246bb0bc
#
_entry.id   8f78c9d6541741df637a9653246bb0bc
#
_cell.length_a   1.000
_cell.length_b   1.000
_cell.length_c   1.000
_cell.angle_alpha   90.00
_cell.angle_beta   90.00
_cell.angle_gamma   90.00
#
_symmetry.space_group_name_H-M   'P 1'
#
loop_
_entity.id
_entity.type
_entity.pdbx_description
1 polymer ?
#
loop_
_entity_poly.entity_id
_entity_poly.type
_entity_poly.pdbx_seq_one_letter_code
_entity_poly.pdbx_strand_id
1 'polypeptide(L)'
;MLLGNFIKNINRKYYKIYFSGVAFNSKQVKKDNIFFAIEGTKFDGNKYIFDAINNGAKIIISKKNIKFKDKDIIFLREDNPRKLLAEISFKLIKNKPTNLI
;
A
#
# COMPACT_ATOMS: atom_id res chain seq x y z
N MET A 1 -2.82 -11.01 -5.21
CA MET A 1 -3.82 -10.01 -5.66
C MET A 1 -3.14 -9.05 -6.64
N LEU A 2 -3.86 -8.62 -7.64
CA LEU A 2 -3.31 -7.71 -8.64
C LEU A 2 -3.73 -6.27 -8.33
N LEU A 3 -2.78 -5.36 -8.43
CA LEU A 3 -2.97 -3.97 -8.06
C LEU A 3 -4.12 -3.30 -8.84
N GLY A 4 -4.23 -3.58 -10.13
CA GLY A 4 -5.28 -3.00 -10.98
C GLY A 4 -6.70 -3.39 -10.60
N ASN A 5 -6.88 -4.46 -9.85
CA ASN A 5 -8.20 -4.87 -9.37
C ASN A 5 -8.67 -4.05 -8.17
N PHE A 6 -7.77 -3.30 -7.53
CA PHE A 6 -8.08 -2.56 -6.32
C PHE A 6 -7.88 -1.06 -6.46
N ILE A 7 -6.98 -0.63 -7.34
CA ILE A 7 -6.70 0.79 -7.57
C ILE A 7 -6.90 1.07 -9.05
N LYS A 8 -7.87 1.91 -9.38
CA LYS A 8 -8.25 2.15 -10.78
C LYS A 8 -7.50 3.32 -11.43
N ASN A 9 -7.07 4.30 -10.67
CA ASN A 9 -6.48 5.52 -11.21
C ASN A 9 -4.95 5.47 -11.23
N ILE A 10 -4.40 4.34 -11.69
CA ILE A 10 -2.96 4.17 -11.81
C ILE A 10 -2.58 3.87 -13.25
N ASN A 11 -1.30 4.04 -13.56
CA ASN A 11 -0.79 3.72 -14.87
C ASN A 11 -0.99 2.23 -15.17
N ARG A 12 -1.38 1.93 -16.40
CA ARG A 12 -1.65 0.55 -16.83
C ARG A 12 -0.49 -0.41 -16.60
N LYS A 13 0.74 0.09 -16.63
CA LYS A 13 1.91 -0.75 -16.40
C LYS A 13 1.93 -1.36 -14.99
N TYR A 14 1.16 -0.81 -14.06
CA TYR A 14 1.07 -1.33 -12.69
C TYR A 14 -0.11 -2.25 -12.47
N TYR A 15 -1.01 -2.43 -13.43
CA TYR A 15 -2.24 -3.22 -13.23
C TYR A 15 -1.96 -4.67 -12.85
N LYS A 16 -0.93 -5.26 -13.42
CA LYS A 16 -0.58 -6.67 -13.20
C LYS A 16 0.41 -6.89 -12.07
N ILE A 17 0.74 -5.85 -11.32
CA ILE A 17 1.65 -5.97 -10.19
C ILE A 17 0.94 -6.72 -9.07
N TYR A 18 1.57 -7.78 -8.59
CA TYR A 18 1.06 -8.56 -7.46
C TYR A 18 1.37 -7.87 -6.14
N PHE A 19 0.42 -7.89 -5.22
CA PHE A 19 0.67 -7.54 -3.82
C PHE A 19 0.01 -8.58 -2.92
N SER A 20 0.58 -8.79 -1.73
CA SER A 20 0.12 -9.84 -0.81
C SER A 20 -0.88 -9.33 0.23
N GLY A 21 -0.88 -8.05 0.49
CA GLY A 21 -1.75 -7.44 1.49
C GLY A 21 -1.40 -5.99 1.69
N VAL A 22 -1.99 -5.37 2.70
CA VAL A 22 -1.81 -3.95 2.99
C VAL A 22 -1.38 -3.75 4.44
N ALA A 23 -0.64 -2.68 4.69
CA ALA A 23 -0.23 -2.30 6.03
C ALA A 23 -0.10 -0.78 6.11
N PHE A 24 -0.37 -0.21 7.27
CA PHE A 24 -0.12 1.20 7.55
C PHE A 24 0.85 1.38 8.73
N ASN A 25 1.31 0.30 9.31
CA ASN A 25 2.35 0.29 10.33
C ASN A 25 3.54 -0.50 9.79
N SER A 26 4.72 0.14 9.76
CA SER A 26 5.92 -0.48 9.19
C SER A 26 6.29 -1.80 9.85
N LYS A 27 6.00 -1.96 11.14
CA LYS A 27 6.27 -3.19 11.88
C LYS A 27 5.40 -4.37 11.46
N GLN A 28 4.27 -4.09 10.83
CA GLN A 28 3.33 -5.12 10.38
C GLN A 28 3.51 -5.47 8.90
N VAL A 29 4.39 -4.78 8.20
CA VAL A 29 4.64 -5.02 6.79
C VAL A 29 5.25 -6.41 6.59
N LYS A 30 4.70 -7.13 5.62
CA LYS A 30 5.22 -8.42 5.17
C LYS A 30 5.65 -8.30 3.71
N LYS A 31 6.31 -9.33 3.20
CA LYS A 31 6.79 -9.35 1.82
C LYS A 31 5.66 -9.04 0.83
N ASP A 32 5.94 -8.17 -0.12
CA ASP A 32 5.04 -7.75 -1.20
C ASP A 32 3.80 -6.98 -0.74
N ASN A 33 3.84 -6.41 0.47
CA ASN A 33 2.74 -5.59 0.96
C ASN A 33 2.72 -4.21 0.28
N ILE A 34 1.55 -3.59 0.30
CA ILE A 34 1.40 -2.16 0.05
C ILE A 34 1.49 -1.46 1.40
N PHE A 35 2.43 -0.54 1.55
CA PHE A 35 2.52 0.28 2.75
C PHE A 35 1.87 1.63 2.49
N PHE A 36 0.90 1.99 3.34
CA PHE A 36 0.22 3.27 3.29
C PHE A 36 0.86 4.22 4.29
N ALA A 37 1.61 5.19 3.77
CA ALA A 37 2.25 6.21 4.59
C ALA A 37 1.23 7.30 4.94
N ILE A 38 0.48 7.09 6.02
CA ILE A 38 -0.61 7.96 6.43
C ILE A 38 -0.09 9.02 7.39
N GLU A 39 -0.41 10.28 7.11
CA GLU A 39 -0.08 11.39 7.99
C GLU A 39 -1.10 11.48 9.13
N GLY A 40 -0.62 11.78 10.33
CA GLY A 40 -1.48 11.99 11.49
C GLY A 40 -0.89 13.07 12.41
N THR A 41 -1.63 13.45 13.43
CA THR A 41 -1.19 14.50 14.36
C THR A 41 -0.04 14.04 15.26
N LYS A 42 -0.06 12.79 15.69
CA LYS A 42 0.97 12.21 16.56
C LYS A 42 1.85 11.19 15.87
N PHE A 43 1.47 10.78 14.66
CA PHE A 43 2.16 9.73 13.93
C PHE A 43 2.20 10.11 12.45
N ASP A 44 3.38 10.09 11.88
CA ASP A 44 3.58 10.34 10.46
C ASP A 44 4.17 9.11 9.80
N GLY A 45 3.35 8.38 9.05
CA GLY A 45 3.78 7.18 8.37
C GLY A 45 4.90 7.39 7.37
N ASN A 46 5.08 8.62 6.87
CA ASN A 46 6.16 8.92 5.93
C ASN A 46 7.55 8.74 6.54
N LYS A 47 7.67 8.87 7.85
CA LYS A 47 8.93 8.65 8.55
C LYS A 47 9.35 7.18 8.57
N TYR A 48 8.41 6.27 8.30
CA TYR A 48 8.62 4.84 8.41
C TYR A 48 8.71 4.13 7.07
N ILE A 49 8.82 4.89 5.98
CA ILE A 49 8.88 4.31 4.63
C ILE A 49 10.07 3.38 4.48
N PHE A 50 11.25 3.76 4.97
CA PHE A 50 12.43 2.92 4.91
C PHE A 50 12.24 1.62 5.67
N ASP A 51 11.67 1.70 6.88
CA ASP A 51 11.40 0.50 7.67
C ASP A 51 10.43 -0.42 6.96
N ALA A 52 9.40 0.13 6.33
CA ALA A 52 8.43 -0.64 5.57
C ALA A 52 9.11 -1.37 4.40
N ILE A 53 9.98 -0.68 3.67
CA ILE A 53 10.72 -1.27 2.55
C ILE A 53 11.61 -2.40 3.07
N ASN A 54 12.32 -2.18 4.17
CA ASN A 54 13.19 -3.18 4.76
C ASN A 54 12.40 -4.41 5.23
N ASN A 55 11.15 -4.23 5.61
CA ASN A 55 10.29 -5.33 6.05
C ASN A 55 9.56 -6.03 4.90
N GLY A 56 9.73 -5.56 3.67
CA GLY A 56 9.24 -6.26 2.51
C GLY A 56 8.19 -5.54 1.68
N ALA A 57 7.86 -4.29 2.00
CA ALA A 57 6.91 -3.52 1.20
C ALA A 57 7.43 -3.36 -0.22
N LYS A 58 6.56 -3.61 -1.18
CA LYS A 58 6.86 -3.47 -2.61
C LYS A 58 6.28 -2.20 -3.18
N ILE A 59 5.19 -1.73 -2.62
CA ILE A 59 4.45 -0.57 -3.10
C ILE A 59 4.26 0.38 -1.92
N ILE A 60 4.59 1.64 -2.15
CA ILE A 60 4.41 2.70 -1.15
C ILE A 60 3.38 3.69 -1.67
N ILE A 61 2.34 3.94 -0.90
CA ILE A 61 1.31 4.91 -1.22
C ILE A 61 1.39 6.05 -0.21
N SER A 62 1.56 7.28 -0.70
CA SER A 62 1.69 8.46 0.13
C SER A 62 1.02 9.65 -0.54
N LYS A 63 0.59 10.61 0.26
CA LYS A 63 0.12 11.90 -0.23
C LYS A 63 1.28 12.73 -0.78
N LYS A 64 2.48 12.53 -0.25
CA LYS A 64 3.67 13.26 -0.69
C LYS A 64 4.30 12.62 -1.91
N ASN A 65 4.90 13.45 -2.77
CA ASN A 65 5.75 12.96 -3.84
C ASN A 65 7.08 12.50 -3.24
N ILE A 66 7.29 11.20 -3.26
CA ILE A 66 8.52 10.63 -2.72
C ILE A 66 9.46 10.32 -3.86
N LYS A 67 10.61 10.97 -3.84
CA LYS A 67 11.68 10.76 -4.83
C LYS A 67 12.67 9.75 -4.26
N PHE A 68 12.31 8.50 -4.33
CA PHE A 68 13.18 7.43 -3.87
C PHE A 68 13.66 6.64 -5.07
N LYS A 69 14.96 6.44 -5.18
CA LYS A 69 15.57 5.81 -6.36
C LYS A 69 15.75 4.31 -6.20
N ASP A 70 14.72 3.61 -5.82
CA ASP A 70 14.76 2.16 -5.79
C ASP A 70 13.89 1.61 -6.92
N LYS A 71 14.51 0.92 -7.87
CA LYS A 71 13.84 0.39 -9.05
C LYS A 71 12.84 -0.72 -8.72
N ASP A 72 13.05 -1.38 -7.59
CA ASP A 72 12.20 -2.50 -7.18
C ASP A 72 10.98 -2.06 -6.37
N ILE A 73 10.93 -0.78 -6.00
CA ILE A 73 9.84 -0.24 -5.18
C ILE A 73 8.98 0.69 -6.04
N ILE A 74 7.68 0.52 -5.96
CA ILE A 74 6.72 1.33 -6.68
C ILE A 74 6.17 2.39 -5.74
N PHE A 75 6.30 3.66 -6.13
CA PHE A 75 5.77 4.78 -5.37
C PHE A 75 4.56 5.34 -6.08
N LEU A 76 3.42 5.36 -5.40
CA LEU A 76 2.18 5.90 -5.91
C LEU A 76 1.72 7.06 -5.03
N ARG A 77 1.44 8.20 -5.65
CA ARG A 77 0.90 9.34 -4.93
C ARG A 77 -0.62 9.24 -4.88
N GLU A 78 -1.19 9.48 -3.71
CA GLU A 78 -2.63 9.46 -3.48
C GLU A 78 -3.01 10.63 -2.57
N ASP A 79 -4.01 11.41 -2.95
CA ASP A 79 -4.43 12.57 -2.16
C ASP A 79 -5.03 12.17 -0.81
N ASN A 80 -5.68 11.02 -0.75
CA ASN A 80 -6.27 10.54 0.49
C ASN A 80 -5.91 9.06 0.71
N PRO A 81 -4.68 8.80 1.20
CA PRO A 81 -4.25 7.41 1.42
C PRO A 81 -5.13 6.64 2.39
N ARG A 82 -5.67 7.32 3.40
CA ARG A 82 -6.53 6.70 4.41
C ARG A 82 -7.82 6.15 3.79
N LYS A 83 -8.42 6.93 2.90
CA LYS A 83 -9.63 6.51 2.19
C LYS A 83 -9.34 5.32 1.29
N LEU A 84 -8.24 5.36 0.54
CA LEU A 84 -7.85 4.28 -0.34
C LEU A 84 -7.55 3.00 0.45
N LEU A 85 -6.88 3.12 1.59
CA LEU A 85 -6.63 1.99 2.47
C LEU A 85 -7.94 1.35 2.92
N ALA A 86 -8.91 2.16 3.31
CA ALA A 86 -10.22 1.66 3.74
C ALA A 86 -10.93 0.93 2.61
N GLU A 87 -10.91 1.47 1.40
CA GLU A 87 -11.53 0.86 0.24
C GLU A 87 -10.90 -0.49 -0.11
N ILE A 88 -9.59 -0.56 -0.11
CA ILE A 88 -8.88 -1.80 -0.42
C ILE A 88 -9.13 -2.83 0.68
N SER A 89 -9.05 -2.42 1.93
CA SER A 89 -9.29 -3.32 3.06
C SER A 89 -10.70 -3.92 3.01
N PHE A 90 -11.68 -3.11 2.65
CA PHE A 90 -13.06 -3.57 2.50
C PHE A 90 -13.16 -4.63 1.38
N LYS A 91 -12.53 -4.38 0.24
CA LYS A 91 -12.52 -5.34 -0.87
C LYS A 91 -11.83 -6.64 -0.49
N LEU A 92 -10.75 -6.57 0.28
CA LEU A 92 -10.02 -7.75 0.73
C LEU A 92 -10.90 -8.62 1.65
N ILE A 93 -11.63 -8.00 2.55
CA ILE A 93 -12.55 -8.70 3.43
C ILE A 93 -13.67 -9.35 2.63
N LYS A 94 -14.25 -8.60 1.70
CA LYS A 94 -15.39 -9.07 0.90
C LYS A 94 -15.01 -10.24 -0.01
N ASN A 95 -13.77 -10.29 -0.47
CA ASN A 95 -13.31 -11.31 -1.40
C ASN A 95 -12.66 -12.51 -0.73
N LYS A 96 -12.67 -12.58 0.59
CA LYS A 96 -12.17 -13.77 1.30
C LYS A 96 -13.09 -14.96 1.00
N PRO A 97 -12.52 -16.10 0.62
CA PRO A 97 -13.33 -17.24 0.21
C PRO A 97 -14.04 -17.95 1.34
N THR A 98 -13.85 -17.58 2.53
CA THR A 98 -14.54 -18.27 3.56
C THR A 98 -15.60 -17.51 4.20
N ASN A 99 -15.88 -17.72 4.45
CA ASN A 99 -16.51 -17.35 5.34
C ASN A 99 -16.65 -17.92 6.51
N LEU A 100 -16.26 -17.95 6.74
CA LEU A 100 -16.43 -18.43 7.55
C LEU A 100 -16.84 -18.46 8.43
N ILE A 101 -17.19 -18.50 8.47
CA ILE A 101 -17.72 -18.60 9.21
C ILE A 101 -17.87 -18.57 9.84
#